data_eab3f8f6bf8eaf6c9d1fadedf508a019
#
_entry.id   eab3f8f6bf8eaf6c9d1fadedf508a019
#
_cell.length_a   1.000
_cell.length_b   1.000
_cell.length_c   1.000
_cell.angle_alpha   90.00
_cell.angle_beta   90.00
_cell.angle_gamma   90.00
#
_symmetry.space_group_name_H-M   'P 1'
#
loop_
_entity.id
_entity.type
_entity.pdbx_description
1 polymer ?
#
loop_
_entity_poly.entity_id
_entity_poly.type
_entity_poly.pdbx_seq_one_letter_code
_entity_poly.pdbx_strand_id
1 'polypeptide(L)'
;MTQYLEHLSKDRKLAKVLAGQEPLELKFHKNICLRLCASIMSQQLSTKVAKVLYHRFLDLYGGKEPTPAQIAATPFEQLRGIGLSNAKTQYVLNVAEFALAHGLEDKKLKRMSDEEIIDLLVQIKGVGRWTVEMLLMFTLGREDVFAPDDYGIQVAMKNIYKLDNTNKKAFKESMQKIAAKWSPYRTYACLHLWQWKDG
;
A
#
# COMPACT_ATOMS: atom_id res chain seq x y z
N MET A 1 -2.93 18.59 -19.96
CA MET A 1 -3.52 17.37 -19.28
C MET A 1 -2.38 16.40 -19.07
N THR A 2 -2.26 15.79 -17.90
CA THR A 2 -1.18 14.81 -17.65
C THR A 2 -1.43 13.55 -18.48
N GLN A 3 -0.37 12.89 -18.93
CA GLN A 3 -0.45 11.72 -19.82
C GLN A 3 -1.34 10.60 -19.26
N TYR A 4 -1.31 10.36 -17.95
CA TYR A 4 -2.16 9.35 -17.34
C TYR A 4 -3.64 9.71 -17.36
N LEU A 5 -4.02 11.00 -17.18
CA LEU A 5 -5.41 11.44 -17.27
C LEU A 5 -5.98 11.26 -18.68
N GLU A 6 -5.19 11.58 -19.71
CA GLU A 6 -5.60 11.36 -21.10
C GLU A 6 -5.85 9.87 -21.37
N HIS A 7 -4.94 9.00 -20.87
CA HIS A 7 -5.08 7.56 -21.04
C HIS A 7 -6.30 7.00 -20.31
N LEU A 8 -6.46 7.32 -19.03
CA LEU A 8 -7.55 6.82 -18.19
C LEU A 8 -8.93 7.35 -18.62
N SER A 9 -9.00 8.53 -19.22
CA SER A 9 -10.24 9.13 -19.75
C SER A 9 -10.82 8.37 -20.94
N LYS A 10 -10.08 7.44 -21.55
CA LYS A 10 -10.61 6.53 -22.58
C LYS A 10 -11.67 5.58 -22.02
N ASP A 11 -11.61 5.27 -20.71
CA ASP A 11 -12.70 4.59 -20.01
C ASP A 11 -13.78 5.61 -19.61
N ARG A 12 -14.91 5.57 -20.32
CA ARG A 12 -16.02 6.54 -20.13
C ARG A 12 -16.57 6.58 -18.69
N LYS A 13 -16.51 5.47 -17.94
CA LYS A 13 -16.99 5.43 -16.56
C LYS A 13 -15.96 6.02 -15.61
N LEU A 14 -14.68 5.70 -15.79
CA LEU A 14 -13.60 6.29 -15.03
C LEU A 14 -13.44 7.79 -15.35
N ALA A 15 -13.62 8.21 -16.60
CA ALA A 15 -13.59 9.62 -16.99
C ALA A 15 -14.55 10.50 -16.16
N LYS A 16 -15.73 9.98 -15.79
CA LYS A 16 -16.67 10.70 -14.90
C LYS A 16 -16.16 10.86 -13.48
N VAL A 17 -15.35 9.90 -13.00
CA VAL A 17 -14.67 9.97 -11.69
C VAL A 17 -13.57 11.02 -11.72
N LEU A 18 -12.77 11.03 -12.79
CA LEU A 18 -11.64 11.95 -12.97
C LEU A 18 -12.08 13.41 -13.12
N ALA A 19 -13.25 13.66 -13.72
CA ALA A 19 -13.72 15.01 -14.08
C ALA A 19 -13.90 15.97 -12.90
N GLY A 20 -13.99 15.46 -11.66
CA GLY A 20 -14.14 16.30 -10.44
C GLY A 20 -12.91 16.28 -9.55
N GLN A 21 -11.77 15.78 -10.03
CA GLN A 21 -10.60 15.56 -9.17
C GLN A 21 -9.34 16.21 -9.75
N GLU A 22 -8.50 16.70 -8.85
CA GLU A 22 -7.21 17.29 -9.22
C GLU A 22 -6.21 16.21 -9.68
N PRO A 23 -5.26 16.58 -10.55
CA PRO A 23 -4.17 15.68 -10.93
C PRO A 23 -3.35 15.21 -9.74
N LEU A 24 -2.93 13.95 -9.77
CA LEU A 24 -2.15 13.32 -8.72
C LEU A 24 -0.70 13.10 -9.15
N GLU A 25 0.20 13.17 -8.17
CA GLU A 25 1.61 12.81 -8.34
C GLU A 25 1.98 11.68 -7.40
N LEU A 26 2.68 10.68 -7.93
CA LEU A 26 3.26 9.63 -7.12
C LEU A 26 4.61 10.09 -6.56
N LYS A 27 4.84 9.77 -5.28
CA LYS A 27 6.08 10.11 -4.60
C LYS A 27 6.87 8.87 -4.27
N PHE A 28 8.18 8.96 -4.44
CA PHE A 28 9.10 7.95 -3.96
C PHE A 28 9.53 8.28 -2.53
N HIS A 29 9.40 7.32 -1.63
CA HIS A 29 9.86 7.45 -0.24
C HIS A 29 11.00 6.47 0.02
N LYS A 30 11.96 6.90 0.83
CA LYS A 30 13.06 6.07 1.32
C LYS A 30 12.64 5.27 2.55
N ASN A 31 13.55 4.40 3.00
CA ASN A 31 13.39 3.59 4.22
C ASN A 31 12.24 2.59 4.14
N ILE A 32 12.36 1.66 3.18
CA ILE A 32 11.33 0.63 2.90
C ILE A 32 10.96 -0.16 4.14
N CYS A 33 11.94 -0.53 4.99
CA CYS A 33 11.67 -1.24 6.23
C CYS A 33 10.70 -0.47 7.13
N LEU A 34 10.94 0.82 7.36
CA LEU A 34 10.06 1.67 8.15
C LEU A 34 8.67 1.80 7.51
N ARG A 35 8.58 1.92 6.18
CA ARG A 35 7.28 2.03 5.48
C ARG A 35 6.46 0.73 5.60
N LEU A 36 7.09 -0.44 5.55
CA LEU A 36 6.43 -1.72 5.85
C LEU A 36 5.95 -1.79 7.29
N CYS A 37 6.79 -1.41 8.25
CA CYS A 37 6.39 -1.33 9.66
C CYS A 37 5.18 -0.39 9.85
N ALA A 38 5.20 0.80 9.24
CA ALA A 38 4.09 1.76 9.30
C ALA A 38 2.81 1.17 8.69
N SER A 39 2.92 0.48 7.57
CA SER A 39 1.78 -0.21 6.94
C SER A 39 1.17 -1.27 7.87
N ILE A 40 2.00 -2.10 8.51
CA ILE A 40 1.54 -3.10 9.50
C ILE A 40 0.85 -2.41 10.69
N MET A 41 1.46 -1.36 11.23
CA MET A 41 0.88 -0.61 12.35
C MET A 41 -0.49 -0.04 12.03
N SER A 42 -0.71 0.41 10.80
CA SER A 42 -1.96 1.05 10.35
C SER A 42 -3.09 0.07 9.99
N GLN A 43 -2.79 -1.24 9.78
CA GLN A 43 -3.81 -2.22 9.41
C GLN A 43 -5.04 -2.18 10.34
N GLN A 44 -6.25 -2.15 9.75
CA GLN A 44 -7.54 -2.16 10.47
C GLN A 44 -7.72 -1.00 11.47
N LEU A 45 -7.04 0.12 11.28
CA LEU A 45 -7.15 1.31 12.10
C LEU A 45 -7.61 2.52 11.28
N SER A 46 -8.25 3.47 11.94
CA SER A 46 -8.49 4.78 11.32
C SER A 46 -7.17 5.53 11.11
N THR A 47 -7.15 6.42 10.12
CA THR A 47 -5.99 7.27 9.82
C THR A 47 -5.50 8.06 11.06
N LYS A 48 -6.42 8.52 11.90
CA LYS A 48 -6.09 9.25 13.14
C LYS A 48 -5.32 8.36 14.12
N VAL A 49 -5.80 7.16 14.37
CA VAL A 49 -5.15 6.19 15.29
C VAL A 49 -3.81 5.74 14.72
N ALA A 50 -3.75 5.43 13.42
CA ALA A 50 -2.49 5.04 12.76
C ALA A 50 -1.41 6.11 12.90
N LYS A 51 -1.76 7.40 12.73
CA LYS A 51 -0.82 8.52 12.94
C LYS A 51 -0.30 8.58 14.38
N VAL A 52 -1.18 8.40 15.38
CA VAL A 52 -0.76 8.40 16.79
C VAL A 52 0.24 7.27 17.07
N LEU A 53 -0.05 6.05 16.60
CA LEU A 53 0.85 4.91 16.77
C LEU A 53 2.20 5.14 16.08
N TYR A 54 2.19 5.69 14.87
CA TYR A 54 3.41 6.00 14.14
C TYR A 54 4.28 7.03 14.87
N HIS A 55 3.68 8.10 15.43
CA HIS A 55 4.43 9.07 16.24
C HIS A 55 5.02 8.43 17.49
N ARG A 56 4.23 7.66 18.25
CA ARG A 56 4.74 6.92 19.42
C ARG A 56 5.89 5.96 19.07
N PHE A 57 5.80 5.34 17.88
CA PHE A 57 6.88 4.50 17.38
C PHE A 57 8.16 5.30 17.12
N LEU A 58 8.07 6.46 16.49
CA LEU A 58 9.23 7.34 16.28
C LEU A 58 9.78 7.89 17.61
N ASP A 59 8.94 8.16 18.59
CA ASP A 59 9.35 8.66 19.90
C ASP A 59 10.28 7.68 20.63
N LEU A 60 10.17 6.36 20.41
CA LEU A 60 11.11 5.36 20.91
C LEU A 60 12.54 5.60 20.41
N TYR A 61 12.69 6.32 19.31
CA TYR A 61 13.98 6.61 18.65
C TYR A 61 14.29 8.12 18.63
N GLY A 62 13.73 8.86 19.59
CA GLY A 62 13.97 10.30 19.71
C GLY A 62 13.37 11.11 18.55
N GLY A 63 12.24 10.69 18.00
CA GLY A 63 11.55 11.33 16.90
C GLY A 63 12.20 11.15 15.52
N LYS A 64 13.23 10.29 15.41
CA LYS A 64 13.95 10.02 14.16
C LYS A 64 13.49 8.70 13.55
N GLU A 65 13.64 8.57 12.24
CA GLU A 65 13.39 7.30 11.54
C GLU A 65 14.44 6.25 11.96
N PRO A 66 14.02 5.11 12.56
CA PRO A 66 14.97 4.08 12.98
C PRO A 66 15.51 3.27 11.81
N THR A 67 16.70 2.73 12.00
CA THR A 67 17.28 1.70 11.13
C THR A 67 16.65 0.33 11.43
N PRO A 68 16.72 -0.65 10.51
CA PRO A 68 16.29 -2.03 10.78
C PRO A 68 16.95 -2.62 12.03
N ALA A 69 18.24 -2.34 12.25
CA ALA A 69 18.98 -2.83 13.42
C ALA A 69 18.43 -2.26 14.75
N GLN A 70 18.07 -0.99 14.77
CA GLN A 70 17.45 -0.36 15.94
C GLN A 70 16.07 -0.97 16.24
N ILE A 71 15.26 -1.21 15.20
CA ILE A 71 13.94 -1.85 15.37
C ILE A 71 14.11 -3.27 15.91
N ALA A 72 14.98 -4.09 15.31
CA ALA A 72 15.22 -5.47 15.72
C ALA A 72 15.78 -5.57 17.15
N ALA A 73 16.56 -4.59 17.59
CA ALA A 73 17.12 -4.53 18.95
C ALA A 73 16.11 -4.01 20.00
N THR A 74 14.96 -3.48 19.60
CA THR A 74 13.95 -2.94 20.53
C THR A 74 13.21 -4.09 21.22
N PRO A 75 13.13 -4.11 22.56
CA PRO A 75 12.42 -5.15 23.29
C PRO A 75 10.95 -5.24 22.87
N PHE A 76 10.43 -6.46 22.77
CA PHE A 76 9.04 -6.73 22.38
C PHE A 76 8.04 -5.92 23.21
N GLU A 77 8.20 -5.88 24.55
CA GLU A 77 7.30 -5.17 25.44
C GLU A 77 7.35 -3.64 25.25
N GLN A 78 8.48 -3.09 24.83
CA GLN A 78 8.59 -1.66 24.51
C GLN A 78 7.82 -1.32 23.23
N LEU A 79 7.95 -2.12 22.17
CA LEU A 79 7.15 -1.97 20.96
C LEU A 79 5.65 -2.19 21.23
N ARG A 80 5.32 -3.18 22.07
CA ARG A 80 3.93 -3.41 22.48
C ARG A 80 3.36 -2.24 23.27
N GLY A 81 4.17 -1.62 24.11
CA GLY A 81 3.79 -0.50 24.98
C GLY A 81 3.33 0.75 24.26
N ILE A 82 3.69 0.94 22.97
CA ILE A 82 3.17 2.07 22.18
C ILE A 82 1.69 1.89 21.77
N GLY A 83 1.09 0.72 22.00
CA GLY A 83 -0.31 0.39 21.70
C GLY A 83 -0.48 -0.61 20.57
N LEU A 84 0.56 -1.37 20.20
CA LEU A 84 0.46 -2.45 19.22
C LEU A 84 -0.13 -3.72 19.86
N SER A 85 -0.87 -4.50 19.08
CA SER A 85 -1.20 -5.87 19.46
C SER A 85 0.05 -6.76 19.42
N ASN A 86 0.02 -7.90 20.14
CA ASN A 86 1.13 -8.86 20.11
C ASN A 86 1.49 -9.29 18.67
N ALA A 87 0.49 -9.53 17.84
CA ALA A 87 0.72 -9.91 16.43
C ALA A 87 1.43 -8.80 15.65
N LYS A 88 0.97 -7.55 15.75
CA LYS A 88 1.60 -6.41 15.05
C LYS A 88 3.01 -6.16 15.55
N THR A 89 3.25 -6.28 16.87
CA THR A 89 4.58 -6.16 17.44
C THR A 89 5.53 -7.18 16.81
N GLN A 90 5.11 -8.46 16.79
CA GLN A 90 5.93 -9.51 16.16
C GLN A 90 6.14 -9.25 14.66
N TYR A 91 5.13 -8.77 13.93
CA TYR A 91 5.25 -8.49 12.50
C TYR A 91 6.23 -7.34 12.21
N VAL A 92 6.26 -6.31 13.06
CA VAL A 92 7.25 -5.22 12.96
C VAL A 92 8.66 -5.74 13.17
N LEU A 93 8.88 -6.63 14.15
CA LEU A 93 10.17 -7.28 14.38
C LEU A 93 10.57 -8.17 13.18
N ASN A 94 9.64 -8.98 12.66
CA ASN A 94 9.89 -9.83 11.49
C ASN A 94 10.34 -9.01 10.27
N VAL A 95 9.75 -7.83 10.05
CA VAL A 95 10.17 -6.92 8.96
C VAL A 95 11.61 -6.45 9.16
N ALA A 96 11.95 -6.06 10.39
CA ALA A 96 13.30 -5.57 10.70
C ALA A 96 14.35 -6.68 10.56
N GLU A 97 14.08 -7.88 11.07
CA GLU A 97 14.95 -9.06 10.94
C GLU A 97 15.12 -9.46 9.47
N PHE A 98 14.04 -9.48 8.70
CA PHE A 98 14.09 -9.75 7.25
C PHE A 98 14.94 -8.72 6.51
N ALA A 99 14.78 -7.43 6.85
CA ALA A 99 15.58 -6.37 6.26
C ALA A 99 17.08 -6.52 6.54
N LEU A 100 17.45 -7.00 7.74
CA LEU A 100 18.85 -7.28 8.09
C LEU A 100 19.41 -8.50 7.36
N ALA A 101 18.61 -9.55 7.21
CA ALA A 101 19.04 -10.80 6.56
C ALA A 101 19.13 -10.71 5.03
N HIS A 102 18.18 -10.01 4.39
CA HIS A 102 18.01 -10.03 2.93
C HIS A 102 18.30 -8.68 2.26
N GLY A 103 18.36 -7.60 3.03
CA GLY A 103 18.48 -6.24 2.54
C GLY A 103 17.17 -5.74 1.88
N LEU A 104 16.74 -4.56 2.29
CA LEU A 104 15.59 -3.86 1.69
C LEU A 104 16.02 -2.47 1.19
N GLU A 105 17.20 -2.41 0.54
CA GLU A 105 17.73 -1.16 0.02
C GLU A 105 16.91 -0.67 -1.18
N ASP A 106 16.62 0.61 -1.18
CA ASP A 106 15.88 1.29 -2.25
C ASP A 106 16.42 0.96 -3.65
N LYS A 107 17.77 0.92 -3.80
CA LYS A 107 18.42 0.63 -5.07
C LYS A 107 18.16 -0.79 -5.58
N LYS A 108 18.06 -1.76 -4.67
CA LYS A 108 17.76 -3.16 -4.99
C LYS A 108 16.33 -3.28 -5.49
N LEU A 109 15.36 -2.79 -4.69
CA LEU A 109 13.94 -2.90 -5.01
C LEU A 109 13.54 -2.13 -6.27
N LYS A 110 14.19 -0.99 -6.55
CA LYS A 110 13.94 -0.24 -7.80
C LYS A 110 14.23 -1.03 -9.08
N ARG A 111 15.15 -2.00 -9.03
CA ARG A 111 15.55 -2.81 -10.19
C ARG A 111 14.67 -4.05 -10.38
N MET A 112 13.90 -4.41 -9.38
CA MET A 112 13.01 -5.56 -9.41
C MET A 112 11.67 -5.18 -10.04
N SER A 113 11.03 -6.14 -10.69
CA SER A 113 9.63 -6.04 -11.11
C SER A 113 8.70 -6.04 -9.90
N ASP A 114 7.45 -5.63 -10.08
CA ASP A 114 6.47 -5.60 -9.00
C ASP A 114 6.19 -7.01 -8.45
N GLU A 115 6.10 -8.03 -9.30
CA GLU A 115 5.89 -9.42 -8.88
C GLU A 115 7.11 -9.98 -8.12
N GLU A 116 8.34 -9.68 -8.54
CA GLU A 116 9.55 -10.05 -7.77
C GLU A 116 9.57 -9.43 -6.38
N ILE A 117 9.11 -8.17 -6.25
CA ILE A 117 8.98 -7.50 -4.95
C ILE A 117 7.88 -8.15 -4.11
N ILE A 118 6.75 -8.49 -4.72
CA ILE A 118 5.66 -9.18 -4.04
C ILE A 118 6.15 -10.52 -3.52
N ASP A 119 6.74 -11.36 -4.37
CA ASP A 119 7.23 -12.69 -4.01
C ASP A 119 8.29 -12.64 -2.90
N LEU A 120 9.14 -11.61 -2.91
CA LEU A 120 10.15 -11.39 -1.87
C LEU A 120 9.50 -11.02 -0.53
N LEU A 121 8.58 -10.06 -0.52
CA LEU A 121 8.08 -9.45 0.71
C LEU A 121 6.95 -10.25 1.38
N VAL A 122 6.19 -11.05 0.63
CA VAL A 122 5.16 -11.93 1.23
C VAL A 122 5.75 -13.07 2.06
N GLN A 123 7.06 -13.33 1.96
CA GLN A 123 7.77 -14.28 2.84
C GLN A 123 7.82 -13.78 4.29
N ILE A 124 7.67 -12.47 4.51
CA ILE A 124 7.66 -11.86 5.84
C ILE A 124 6.31 -12.17 6.51
N LYS A 125 6.32 -12.90 7.62
CA LYS A 125 5.09 -13.18 8.37
C LYS A 125 4.45 -11.87 8.85
N GLY A 126 3.22 -11.63 8.42
CA GLY A 126 2.47 -10.39 8.67
C GLY A 126 2.40 -9.43 7.49
N VAL A 127 3.13 -9.71 6.40
CA VAL A 127 3.08 -8.96 5.15
C VAL A 127 2.32 -9.78 4.10
N GLY A 128 1.12 -9.35 3.76
CA GLY A 128 0.33 -9.94 2.67
C GLY A 128 0.50 -9.16 1.35
N ARG A 129 0.02 -9.75 0.25
CA ARG A 129 0.07 -9.13 -1.09
C ARG A 129 -0.48 -7.70 -1.09
N TRP A 130 -1.64 -7.45 -0.47
CA TRP A 130 -2.22 -6.11 -0.36
C TRP A 130 -1.25 -5.11 0.31
N THR A 131 -0.54 -5.51 1.37
CA THR A 131 0.45 -4.65 2.04
C THR A 131 1.59 -4.27 1.10
N VAL A 132 2.03 -5.22 0.25
CA VAL A 132 3.08 -4.96 -0.74
C VAL A 132 2.56 -4.07 -1.87
N GLU A 133 1.33 -4.27 -2.35
CA GLU A 133 0.68 -3.39 -3.33
C GLU A 133 0.62 -1.94 -2.83
N MET A 134 0.27 -1.73 -1.54
CA MET A 134 0.30 -0.39 -0.92
C MET A 134 1.74 0.19 -0.87
N LEU A 135 2.73 -0.64 -0.58
CA LEU A 135 4.14 -0.22 -0.61
C LEU A 135 4.57 0.19 -2.03
N LEU A 136 4.21 -0.59 -3.03
CA LEU A 136 4.51 -0.30 -4.45
C LEU A 136 3.92 1.05 -4.87
N MET A 137 2.65 1.30 -4.56
CA MET A 137 1.95 2.53 -4.91
C MET A 137 2.48 3.74 -4.13
N PHE A 138 2.45 3.68 -2.79
CA PHE A 138 2.65 4.84 -1.92
C PHE A 138 4.11 5.08 -1.51
N THR A 139 4.98 4.07 -1.66
CA THR A 139 6.38 4.19 -1.26
C THR A 139 7.33 4.15 -2.45
N LEU A 140 7.14 3.19 -3.35
CA LEU A 140 8.00 3.04 -4.52
C LEU A 140 7.52 3.86 -5.74
N GLY A 141 6.32 4.46 -5.67
CA GLY A 141 5.77 5.28 -6.75
C GLY A 141 5.57 4.50 -8.05
N ARG A 142 5.25 3.20 -7.96
CA ARG A 142 4.95 2.38 -9.14
C ARG A 142 3.64 2.81 -9.77
N GLU A 143 3.67 3.13 -11.06
CA GLU A 143 2.51 3.71 -11.75
C GLU A 143 1.44 2.68 -12.13
N ASP A 144 1.82 1.41 -12.25
CA ASP A 144 0.95 0.37 -12.83
C ASP A 144 0.60 -0.77 -11.88
N VAL A 145 0.23 -0.45 -10.65
CA VAL A 145 -0.22 -1.41 -9.63
C VAL A 145 -1.74 -1.36 -9.51
N PHE A 146 -2.38 -2.54 -9.45
CA PHE A 146 -3.81 -2.69 -9.16
C PHE A 146 -4.02 -3.57 -7.94
N ALA A 147 -4.80 -3.10 -6.97
CA ALA A 147 -5.07 -3.79 -5.71
C ALA A 147 -6.51 -4.38 -5.70
N PRO A 148 -6.74 -5.56 -6.29
CA PRO A 148 -8.09 -6.13 -6.42
C PRO A 148 -8.68 -6.61 -5.09
N ASP A 149 -7.86 -6.81 -4.06
CA ASP A 149 -8.27 -7.22 -2.72
C ASP A 149 -8.52 -6.03 -1.79
N ASP A 150 -8.30 -4.79 -2.26
CA ASP A 150 -8.60 -3.59 -1.50
C ASP A 150 -10.11 -3.34 -1.44
N TYR A 151 -10.64 -3.22 -0.21
CA TYR A 151 -12.07 -3.02 0.02
C TYR A 151 -12.60 -1.73 -0.60
N GLY A 152 -11.83 -0.63 -0.51
CA GLY A 152 -12.22 0.66 -1.08
C GLY A 152 -12.33 0.60 -2.61
N ILE A 153 -11.36 -0.04 -3.25
CA ILE A 153 -11.36 -0.27 -4.72
C ILE A 153 -12.54 -1.17 -5.11
N GLN A 154 -12.81 -2.25 -4.35
CA GLN A 154 -13.93 -3.14 -4.61
C GLN A 154 -15.28 -2.38 -4.54
N VAL A 155 -15.48 -1.55 -3.52
CA VAL A 155 -16.69 -0.74 -3.35
C VAL A 155 -16.84 0.27 -4.50
N ALA A 156 -15.78 0.99 -4.84
CA ALA A 156 -15.80 1.97 -5.93
C ALA A 156 -16.13 1.30 -7.27
N MET A 157 -15.42 0.22 -7.61
CA MET A 157 -15.63 -0.48 -8.88
C MET A 157 -17.01 -1.14 -8.98
N LYS A 158 -17.50 -1.75 -7.89
CA LYS A 158 -18.87 -2.26 -7.83
C LYS A 158 -19.88 -1.18 -8.21
N ASN A 159 -19.77 -0.02 -7.59
CA ASN A 159 -20.73 1.07 -7.79
C ASN A 159 -20.64 1.73 -9.17
N ILE A 160 -19.42 2.03 -9.64
CA ILE A 160 -19.18 2.72 -10.90
C ILE A 160 -19.50 1.82 -12.10
N TYR A 161 -19.05 0.55 -12.03
CA TYR A 161 -19.19 -0.40 -13.14
C TYR A 161 -20.43 -1.28 -13.06
N LYS A 162 -21.20 -1.20 -11.93
CA LYS A 162 -22.39 -2.01 -11.67
C LYS A 162 -22.07 -3.51 -11.70
N LEU A 163 -20.96 -3.89 -11.04
CA LEU A 163 -20.51 -5.27 -11.00
C LEU A 163 -21.30 -6.08 -9.96
N ASP A 164 -21.63 -7.32 -10.31
CA ASP A 164 -22.16 -8.29 -9.36
C ASP A 164 -21.04 -8.82 -8.46
N ASN A 165 -21.23 -8.77 -7.16
CA ASN A 165 -20.28 -9.23 -6.14
C ASN A 165 -20.77 -10.46 -5.36
N THR A 166 -21.81 -11.14 -5.82
CA THR A 166 -22.33 -12.38 -5.21
C THR A 166 -21.31 -13.50 -5.30
N ASN A 167 -20.59 -13.60 -6.43
CA ASN A 167 -19.47 -14.50 -6.62
C ASN A 167 -18.15 -13.74 -6.56
N LYS A 168 -17.41 -13.91 -5.47
CA LYS A 168 -16.15 -13.19 -5.22
C LYS A 168 -15.10 -13.41 -6.32
N LYS A 169 -14.99 -14.62 -6.87
CA LYS A 169 -14.01 -14.93 -7.93
C LYS A 169 -14.36 -14.21 -9.23
N ALA A 170 -15.59 -14.35 -9.69
CA ALA A 170 -16.08 -13.70 -10.91
C ALA A 170 -16.02 -12.16 -10.79
N PHE A 171 -16.33 -11.63 -9.60
CA PHE A 171 -16.21 -10.20 -9.31
C PHE A 171 -14.76 -9.71 -9.47
N LYS A 172 -13.80 -10.40 -8.85
CA LYS A 172 -12.38 -10.06 -8.94
C LYS A 172 -11.86 -10.15 -10.39
N GLU A 173 -12.23 -11.19 -11.13
CA GLU A 173 -11.89 -11.34 -12.54
C GLU A 173 -12.45 -10.19 -13.40
N SER A 174 -13.69 -9.76 -13.12
CA SER A 174 -14.32 -8.63 -13.80
C SER A 174 -13.59 -7.31 -13.53
N MET A 175 -13.20 -7.08 -12.26
CA MET A 175 -12.38 -5.93 -11.89
C MET A 175 -11.03 -5.92 -12.62
N GLN A 176 -10.35 -7.07 -12.67
CA GLN A 176 -9.05 -7.21 -13.34
C GLN A 176 -9.15 -6.95 -14.85
N LYS A 177 -10.21 -7.46 -15.52
CA LYS A 177 -10.47 -7.20 -16.95
C LYS A 177 -10.69 -5.71 -17.24
N ILE A 178 -11.37 -5.00 -16.35
CA ILE A 178 -11.56 -3.55 -16.48
C ILE A 178 -10.22 -2.84 -16.25
N ALA A 179 -9.53 -3.14 -15.16
CA ALA A 179 -8.27 -2.51 -14.77
C ALA A 179 -7.14 -2.76 -15.80
N ALA A 180 -7.18 -3.85 -16.56
CA ALA A 180 -6.22 -4.11 -17.64
C ALA A 180 -6.16 -3.00 -18.68
N LYS A 181 -7.28 -2.29 -18.90
CA LYS A 181 -7.38 -1.16 -19.84
C LYS A 181 -6.72 0.11 -19.33
N TRP A 182 -6.45 0.20 -18.03
CA TRP A 182 -5.85 1.36 -17.39
C TRP A 182 -4.31 1.31 -17.39
N SER A 183 -3.73 0.13 -17.69
CA SER A 183 -2.28 0.00 -17.82
C SER A 183 -1.77 0.97 -18.91
N PRO A 184 -0.64 1.66 -18.67
CA PRO A 184 0.31 1.51 -17.56
C PRO A 184 0.06 2.44 -16.35
N TYR A 185 -1.18 2.89 -16.10
CA TYR A 185 -1.50 3.90 -15.08
C TYR A 185 -2.50 3.40 -14.02
N ARG A 186 -2.49 2.08 -13.71
CA ARG A 186 -3.46 1.47 -12.78
C ARG A 186 -3.40 2.03 -11.37
N THR A 187 -2.23 2.46 -10.89
CA THR A 187 -2.07 3.13 -9.59
C THR A 187 -2.87 4.42 -9.52
N TYR A 188 -2.74 5.28 -10.54
CA TYR A 188 -3.52 6.53 -10.59
C TYR A 188 -5.02 6.27 -10.60
N ALA A 189 -5.47 5.25 -11.34
CA ALA A 189 -6.88 4.84 -11.32
C ALA A 189 -7.32 4.43 -9.91
N CYS A 190 -6.53 3.64 -9.17
CA CYS A 190 -6.81 3.26 -7.78
C CYS A 190 -6.91 4.49 -6.87
N LEU A 191 -5.98 5.44 -6.98
CA LEU A 191 -5.99 6.67 -6.18
C LEU A 191 -7.25 7.51 -6.40
N HIS A 192 -7.66 7.68 -7.66
CA HIS A 192 -8.88 8.40 -8.01
C HIS A 192 -10.15 7.66 -7.55
N LEU A 193 -10.16 6.32 -7.59
CA LEU A 193 -11.26 5.51 -7.07
C LEU A 193 -11.41 5.65 -5.56
N TRP A 194 -10.32 5.70 -4.79
CA TRP A 194 -10.37 5.98 -3.35
C TRP A 194 -10.91 7.37 -3.07
N GLN A 195 -10.41 8.42 -3.75
CA GLN A 195 -10.94 9.78 -3.60
C GLN A 195 -12.44 9.85 -3.88
N TRP A 196 -12.90 9.21 -4.96
CA TRP A 196 -14.33 9.16 -5.31
C TRP A 196 -15.18 8.48 -4.25
N LYS A 197 -14.65 7.43 -3.62
CA LYS A 197 -15.37 6.68 -2.58
C LYS A 197 -15.46 7.48 -1.27
N ASP A 198 -14.44 8.26 -0.94
CA ASP A 198 -14.31 8.95 0.34
C ASP A 198 -14.88 10.38 0.32
N GLY A 199 -15.15 10.95 -0.84
CA GLY A 199 -15.78 12.26 -1.05
C GLY A 199 -17.26 12.17 -1.29
#